data_b674a6975da6f4e0d7be0f17740ebd45
#
_entry.id   b674a6975da6f4e0d7be0f17740ebd45
#
_cell.length_a   1.000
_cell.length_b   1.000
_cell.length_c   1.000
_cell.angle_alpha   90.00
_cell.angle_beta   90.00
_cell.angle_gamma   90.00
#
_symmetry.space_group_name_H-M   'P 1'
#
loop_
_entity.id
_entity.type
_entity.pdbx_description
1 polymer ?
#
loop_
_entity_poly.entity_id
_entity_poly.type
_entity_poly.pdbx_seq_one_letter_code
_entity_poly.pdbx_strand_id
1 'polypeptide(L)'
;MARTPDLRRRQQLLDDLIDEFAAGGIGDRSLRDVAAAVGTSHRMLLHHFASRDEMLLAIVEEVERRQMAVLSKLPTDPAESFAAMWATLCRPELRPFERLFFECYSRGAQGEEPFARMVPGAVDAWLAEAAKVGGPDNDPALVRLGLAVTRGLLLDLVATDDDAGVSSAVQLFADLLRRPGWK
;
A
#
# COMPACT_ATOMS: atom_id res chain seq x y z
N MET A 1 16.90 -12.37 30.32
CA MET A 1 16.75 -12.87 28.94
C MET A 1 15.53 -12.20 28.32
N ALA A 2 15.69 -11.38 27.28
CA ALA A 2 14.58 -10.82 26.53
C ALA A 2 13.90 -11.97 25.77
N ARG A 3 12.61 -12.19 26.04
CA ARG A 3 11.81 -13.22 25.39
C ARG A 3 11.55 -12.76 23.96
N THR A 4 11.97 -13.54 22.97
CA THR A 4 11.69 -13.29 21.54
C THR A 4 10.19 -13.10 21.37
N PRO A 5 9.74 -12.03 20.67
CA PRO A 5 8.32 -11.82 20.43
C PRO A 5 7.70 -13.05 19.76
N ASP A 6 6.55 -13.48 20.25
CA ASP A 6 5.78 -14.54 19.60
C ASP A 6 5.29 -14.03 18.25
N LEU A 7 5.85 -14.54 17.16
CA LEU A 7 5.56 -14.13 15.79
C LEU A 7 4.07 -14.28 15.44
N ARG A 8 3.41 -15.33 15.98
CA ARG A 8 1.97 -15.54 15.76
C ARG A 8 1.16 -14.46 16.46
N ARG A 9 1.54 -14.12 17.71
CA ARG A 9 0.86 -13.06 18.44
C ARG A 9 1.08 -11.69 17.80
N ARG A 10 2.28 -11.44 17.28
CA ARG A 10 2.57 -10.21 16.53
C ARG A 10 1.72 -10.11 15.27
N GLN A 11 1.59 -11.20 14.50
CA GLN A 11 0.77 -11.21 13.30
C GLN A 11 -0.70 -10.99 13.62
N GLN A 12 -1.24 -11.69 14.62
CA GLN A 12 -2.62 -11.47 15.04
C GLN A 12 -2.88 -10.03 15.46
N LEU A 13 -1.96 -9.44 16.22
CA LEU A 13 -2.08 -8.05 16.64
C LEU A 13 -2.00 -7.09 15.44
N LEU A 14 -1.20 -7.41 14.43
CA LEU A 14 -1.12 -6.64 13.19
C LEU A 14 -2.44 -6.72 12.40
N ASP A 15 -3.06 -7.89 12.33
CA ASP A 15 -4.36 -8.08 11.69
C ASP A 15 -5.45 -7.28 12.43
N ASP A 16 -5.50 -7.36 13.77
CA ASP A 16 -6.44 -6.59 14.59
C ASP A 16 -6.26 -5.06 14.38
N LEU A 17 -5.00 -4.60 14.26
CA LEU A 17 -4.69 -3.20 13.97
C LEU A 17 -5.16 -2.78 12.58
N ILE A 18 -4.96 -3.61 11.57
CA ILE A 18 -5.39 -3.34 10.20
C ILE A 18 -6.92 -3.21 10.15
N ASP A 19 -7.65 -4.13 10.80
CA ASP A 19 -9.11 -4.10 10.84
C ASP A 19 -9.63 -2.85 11.58
N GLU A 20 -9.00 -2.48 12.70
CA GLU A 20 -9.36 -1.27 13.46
C GLU A 20 -9.11 0.01 12.66
N PHE A 21 -8.01 0.08 11.92
CA PHE A 21 -7.70 1.25 11.09
C PHE A 21 -8.56 1.32 9.84
N ALA A 22 -8.95 0.18 9.26
CA ALA A 22 -9.91 0.16 8.14
C ALA A 22 -11.27 0.74 8.55
N ALA A 23 -11.72 0.45 9.77
CA ALA A 23 -13.00 0.92 10.29
C ALA A 23 -13.00 2.41 10.70
N GLY A 24 -11.92 2.89 11.33
CA GLY A 24 -11.88 4.20 11.98
C GLY A 24 -10.84 5.20 11.45
N GLY A 25 -9.98 4.81 10.51
CA GLY A 25 -8.81 5.58 10.12
C GLY A 25 -7.74 5.64 11.21
N ILE A 26 -6.60 6.24 10.88
CA ILE A 26 -5.44 6.29 11.79
C ILE A 26 -5.51 7.52 12.69
N GLY A 27 -5.80 8.68 12.14
CA GLY A 27 -5.91 9.94 12.87
C GLY A 27 -4.73 10.20 13.82
N ASP A 28 -4.93 11.16 14.72
CA ASP A 28 -3.97 11.51 15.78
C ASP A 28 -4.09 10.63 17.04
N ARG A 29 -4.63 9.42 16.91
CA ARG A 29 -4.84 8.49 18.03
C ARG A 29 -3.52 8.15 18.71
N SER A 30 -3.51 8.25 20.04
CA SER A 30 -2.35 7.82 20.82
C SER A 30 -2.19 6.30 20.79
N LEU A 31 -0.96 5.80 21.02
CA LEU A 31 -0.73 4.36 21.17
C LEU A 31 -1.59 3.71 22.28
N ARG A 32 -2.02 4.48 23.28
CA ARG A 32 -2.90 3.97 24.35
C ARG A 32 -4.31 3.75 23.84
N ASP A 33 -4.82 4.67 23.03
CA ASP A 33 -6.16 4.57 22.44
C ASP A 33 -6.21 3.43 21.44
N VAL A 34 -5.17 3.31 20.60
CA VAL A 34 -5.01 2.20 19.65
C VAL A 34 -4.96 0.86 20.41
N ALA A 35 -4.15 0.76 21.48
CA ALA A 35 -4.06 -0.45 22.27
C ALA A 35 -5.41 -0.85 22.87
N ALA A 36 -6.15 0.12 23.41
CA ALA A 36 -7.48 -0.13 23.97
C ALA A 36 -8.46 -0.64 22.93
N ALA A 37 -8.44 -0.06 21.72
CA ALA A 37 -9.33 -0.44 20.64
C ALA A 37 -9.11 -1.89 20.16
N VAL A 38 -7.85 -2.34 20.08
CA VAL A 38 -7.52 -3.72 19.67
C VAL A 38 -7.39 -4.69 20.87
N GLY A 39 -7.91 -4.31 22.05
CA GLY A 39 -7.97 -5.19 23.23
C GLY A 39 -6.61 -5.59 23.79
N THR A 40 -5.60 -4.72 23.68
CA THR A 40 -4.25 -4.96 24.20
C THR A 40 -3.76 -3.81 25.09
N SER A 41 -2.55 -3.90 25.62
CA SER A 41 -1.95 -2.83 26.39
C SER A 41 -0.90 -2.05 25.58
N HIS A 42 -0.73 -0.77 25.91
CA HIS A 42 0.33 0.07 25.35
C HIS A 42 1.72 -0.60 25.46
N ARG A 43 2.00 -1.26 26.59
CA ARG A 43 3.26 -2.00 26.80
C ARG A 43 3.42 -3.15 25.80
N MET A 44 2.32 -3.85 25.47
CA MET A 44 2.34 -4.94 24.49
C MET A 44 2.54 -4.42 23.07
N LEU A 45 1.93 -3.29 22.68
CA LEU A 45 2.21 -2.65 21.40
C LEU A 45 3.69 -2.30 21.27
N LEU A 46 4.27 -1.62 22.26
CA LEU A 46 5.70 -1.29 22.28
C LEU A 46 6.61 -2.52 22.30
N HIS A 47 6.18 -3.63 22.92
CA HIS A 47 6.94 -4.87 22.90
C HIS A 47 7.02 -5.47 21.47
N HIS A 48 5.96 -5.37 20.68
CA HIS A 48 5.89 -5.95 19.33
C HIS A 48 6.37 -5.01 18.22
N PHE A 49 6.21 -3.69 18.37
CA PHE A 49 6.45 -2.72 17.31
C PHE A 49 7.48 -1.62 17.66
N ALA A 50 8.03 -1.65 18.86
CA ALA A 50 9.04 -0.72 19.39
C ALA A 50 8.56 0.76 19.49
N SER A 51 7.88 1.31 18.49
CA SER A 51 7.36 2.68 18.49
C SER A 51 6.03 2.78 17.72
N ARG A 52 5.40 3.97 17.76
CA ARG A 52 4.22 4.27 16.93
C ARG A 52 4.58 4.20 15.44
N ASP A 53 5.69 4.79 15.05
CA ASP A 53 6.12 4.84 13.65
C ASP A 53 6.48 3.45 13.10
N GLU A 54 7.15 2.61 13.90
CA GLU A 54 7.38 1.20 13.54
C GLU A 54 6.08 0.38 13.43
N MET A 55 5.07 0.70 14.22
CA MET A 55 3.74 0.09 14.10
C MET A 55 3.05 0.54 12.81
N LEU A 56 3.06 1.83 12.48
CA LEU A 56 2.49 2.36 11.23
C LEU A 56 3.18 1.76 10.02
N LEU A 57 4.50 1.70 10.04
CA LEU A 57 5.29 1.06 8.99
C LEU A 57 4.90 -0.41 8.80
N ALA A 58 4.78 -1.18 9.90
CA ALA A 58 4.37 -2.57 9.82
C ALA A 58 2.97 -2.76 9.23
N ILE A 59 2.03 -1.84 9.51
CA ILE A 59 0.69 -1.84 8.91
C ILE A 59 0.79 -1.60 7.40
N VAL A 60 1.51 -0.57 6.96
CA VAL A 60 1.69 -0.26 5.53
C VAL A 60 2.34 -1.44 4.80
N GLU A 61 3.45 -1.97 5.31
CA GLU A 61 4.15 -3.11 4.72
C GLU A 61 3.25 -4.34 4.56
N GLU A 62 2.42 -4.63 5.56
CA GLU A 62 1.51 -5.78 5.50
C GLU A 62 0.37 -5.56 4.51
N VAL A 63 -0.22 -4.36 4.46
CA VAL A 63 -1.27 -4.03 3.49
C VAL A 63 -0.72 -4.08 2.07
N GLU A 64 0.45 -3.48 1.80
CA GLU A 64 1.11 -3.57 0.48
C GLU A 64 1.43 -5.01 0.10
N ARG A 65 1.91 -5.83 1.03
CA ARG A 65 2.17 -7.26 0.79
C ARG A 65 0.88 -8.00 0.38
N ARG A 66 -0.26 -7.69 1.01
CA ARG A 66 -1.58 -8.27 0.65
C ARG A 66 -2.03 -7.80 -0.73
N GLN A 67 -1.84 -6.53 -1.06
CA GLN A 67 -2.15 -5.97 -2.38
C GLN A 67 -1.27 -6.61 -3.46
N MET A 68 0.05 -6.70 -3.25
CA MET A 68 0.97 -7.37 -4.17
C MET A 68 0.63 -8.84 -4.42
N ALA A 69 0.10 -9.55 -3.43
CA ALA A 69 -0.32 -10.96 -3.62
C ALA A 69 -1.47 -11.12 -4.63
N VAL A 70 -2.18 -10.04 -4.97
CA VAL A 70 -3.22 -10.04 -6.02
C VAL A 70 -2.58 -9.96 -7.40
N LEU A 71 -1.42 -9.31 -7.57
CA LEU A 71 -0.75 -9.12 -8.87
C LEU A 71 -0.49 -10.44 -9.59
N SER A 72 -0.13 -11.50 -8.86
CA SER A 72 0.14 -12.82 -9.45
C SER A 72 -1.09 -13.48 -10.11
N LYS A 73 -2.28 -12.91 -9.91
CA LYS A 73 -3.56 -13.39 -10.44
C LYS A 73 -4.12 -12.49 -11.54
N LEU A 74 -3.40 -11.42 -11.88
CA LEU A 74 -3.83 -10.47 -12.88
C LEU A 74 -3.69 -11.05 -14.31
N PRO A 75 -4.50 -10.55 -15.27
CA PRO A 75 -4.32 -10.85 -16.69
C PRO A 75 -2.92 -10.47 -17.17
N THR A 76 -2.46 -11.11 -18.25
CA THR A 76 -1.17 -10.79 -18.87
C THR A 76 -1.24 -9.59 -19.82
N ASP A 77 -2.44 -9.21 -20.28
CA ASP A 77 -2.63 -7.99 -21.06
C ASP A 77 -2.42 -6.76 -20.16
N PRO A 78 -1.55 -5.82 -20.52
CA PRO A 78 -1.23 -4.67 -19.66
C PRO A 78 -2.43 -3.80 -19.30
N ALA A 79 -3.37 -3.58 -20.25
CA ALA A 79 -4.54 -2.75 -20.01
C ALA A 79 -5.56 -3.43 -19.09
N GLU A 80 -5.78 -4.73 -19.29
CA GLU A 80 -6.66 -5.53 -18.44
C GLU A 80 -6.05 -5.68 -17.03
N SER A 81 -4.74 -5.90 -16.94
CA SER A 81 -4.00 -5.96 -15.69
C SER A 81 -4.11 -4.66 -14.89
N PHE A 82 -3.87 -3.52 -15.56
CA PHE A 82 -4.02 -2.20 -14.93
C PHE A 82 -5.45 -1.97 -14.42
N ALA A 83 -6.46 -2.27 -15.23
CA ALA A 83 -7.85 -2.09 -14.83
C ALA A 83 -8.24 -2.99 -13.64
N ALA A 84 -7.80 -4.26 -13.63
CA ALA A 84 -8.08 -5.20 -12.54
C ALA A 84 -7.34 -4.82 -11.24
N MET A 85 -6.09 -4.35 -11.36
CA MET A 85 -5.33 -3.84 -10.23
C MET A 85 -6.01 -2.59 -9.66
N TRP A 86 -6.39 -1.63 -10.50
CA TRP A 86 -7.09 -0.43 -10.09
C TRP A 86 -8.37 -0.75 -9.32
N ALA A 87 -9.21 -1.65 -9.87
CA ALA A 87 -10.44 -2.08 -9.21
C ALA A 87 -10.22 -2.70 -7.82
N THR A 88 -9.01 -3.19 -7.54
CA THR A 88 -8.63 -3.67 -6.20
C THR A 88 -8.19 -2.52 -5.29
N LEU A 89 -7.34 -1.63 -5.79
CA LEU A 89 -6.72 -0.57 -4.98
C LEU A 89 -7.68 0.59 -4.65
N CYS A 90 -8.63 0.91 -5.56
CA CYS A 90 -9.56 2.04 -5.37
C CYS A 90 -10.72 1.74 -4.38
N ARG A 91 -10.77 0.55 -3.78
CA ARG A 91 -11.84 0.17 -2.85
C ARG A 91 -11.92 1.13 -1.67
N PRO A 92 -13.15 1.54 -1.26
CA PRO A 92 -13.33 2.46 -0.14
C PRO A 92 -12.65 2.00 1.16
N GLU A 93 -12.63 0.69 1.42
CA GLU A 93 -12.02 0.08 2.60
C GLU A 93 -10.49 0.25 2.64
N LEU A 94 -9.85 0.45 1.47
CA LEU A 94 -8.41 0.66 1.37
C LEU A 94 -8.01 2.14 1.47
N ARG A 95 -8.93 3.09 1.29
CA ARG A 95 -8.61 4.53 1.34
C ARG A 95 -7.88 4.99 2.60
N PRO A 96 -8.20 4.53 3.82
CA PRO A 96 -7.43 4.88 5.02
C PRO A 96 -5.97 4.43 4.94
N PHE A 97 -5.73 3.25 4.33
CA PHE A 97 -4.38 2.71 4.17
C PHE A 97 -3.59 3.42 3.07
N GLU A 98 -4.24 3.80 1.98
CA GLU A 98 -3.62 4.60 0.93
C GLU A 98 -3.19 5.99 1.47
N ARG A 99 -4.03 6.63 2.30
CA ARG A 99 -3.63 7.88 2.99
C ARG A 99 -2.42 7.67 3.89
N LEU A 100 -2.41 6.57 4.69
CA LEU A 100 -1.26 6.22 5.53
C LEU A 100 -0.02 5.93 4.69
N PHE A 101 -0.16 5.18 3.59
CA PHE A 101 0.95 4.91 2.68
C PHE A 101 1.58 6.21 2.19
N PHE A 102 0.79 7.16 1.70
CA PHE A 102 1.31 8.45 1.21
C PHE A 102 1.90 9.31 2.32
N GLU A 103 1.36 9.27 3.54
CA GLU A 103 1.98 9.91 4.71
C GLU A 103 3.37 9.32 4.97
N CYS A 104 3.46 8.01 5.13
CA CYS A 104 4.73 7.30 5.36
C CYS A 104 5.71 7.51 4.20
N TYR A 105 5.22 7.47 2.95
CA TYR A 105 6.04 7.69 1.76
C TYR A 105 6.61 9.12 1.71
N SER A 106 5.80 10.13 2.04
CA SER A 106 6.23 11.54 2.10
C SER A 106 7.30 11.75 3.16
N ARG A 107 7.11 11.21 4.36
CA ARG A 107 8.09 11.27 5.46
C ARG A 107 9.39 10.56 5.06
N GLY A 108 9.29 9.39 4.44
CA GLY A 108 10.45 8.65 3.94
C GLY A 108 11.20 9.37 2.82
N ALA A 109 10.50 10.02 1.89
CA ALA A 109 11.11 10.83 0.84
C ALA A 109 11.86 12.07 1.39
N GLN A 110 11.51 12.52 2.59
CA GLN A 110 12.20 13.57 3.33
C GLN A 110 13.36 13.05 4.19
N GLY A 111 13.64 11.75 4.15
CA GLY A 111 14.74 11.12 4.91
C GLY A 111 14.41 10.80 6.36
N GLU A 112 13.13 10.82 6.75
CA GLU A 112 12.72 10.55 8.13
C GLU A 112 12.69 9.04 8.41
N GLU A 113 13.45 8.60 9.42
CA GLU A 113 13.40 7.22 9.90
C GLU A 113 12.16 6.97 10.81
N PRO A 114 11.56 5.78 10.75
CA PRO A 114 11.97 4.57 10.00
C PRO A 114 11.50 4.51 8.53
N PHE A 115 10.78 5.51 8.05
CA PHE A 115 10.12 5.51 6.73
C PHE A 115 11.11 5.59 5.56
N ALA A 116 12.27 6.26 5.75
CA ALA A 116 13.30 6.40 4.71
C ALA A 116 13.79 5.05 4.18
N ARG A 117 13.87 4.04 5.02
CA ARG A 117 14.27 2.67 4.61
C ARG A 117 13.17 1.91 3.85
N MET A 118 11.89 2.28 4.04
CA MET A 118 10.75 1.65 3.35
C MET A 118 10.69 2.03 1.87
N VAL A 119 10.88 3.31 1.55
CA VAL A 119 10.57 3.86 0.22
C VAL A 119 11.27 3.15 -0.93
N PRO A 120 12.62 2.93 -0.92
CA PRO A 120 13.29 2.21 -2.01
C PRO A 120 12.76 0.78 -2.16
N GLY A 121 12.63 0.05 -1.05
CA GLY A 121 12.17 -1.34 -1.05
C GLY A 121 10.74 -1.50 -1.56
N ALA A 122 9.84 -0.58 -1.19
CA ALA A 122 8.46 -0.59 -1.67
C ALA A 122 8.37 -0.35 -3.19
N VAL A 123 9.18 0.58 -3.73
CA VAL A 123 9.23 0.81 -5.19
C VAL A 123 9.75 -0.42 -5.91
N ASP A 124 10.88 -0.97 -5.46
CA ASP A 124 11.54 -2.12 -6.10
C ASP A 124 10.65 -3.38 -6.07
N ALA A 125 9.96 -3.62 -4.95
CA ALA A 125 9.04 -4.75 -4.83
C ALA A 125 7.87 -4.66 -5.82
N TRP A 126 7.23 -3.48 -5.93
CA TRP A 126 6.14 -3.26 -6.88
C TRP A 126 6.60 -3.39 -8.33
N LEU A 127 7.77 -2.84 -8.68
CA LEU A 127 8.33 -2.96 -10.03
C LEU A 127 8.67 -4.42 -10.37
N ALA A 128 9.24 -5.16 -9.44
CA ALA A 128 9.57 -6.57 -9.63
C ALA A 128 8.32 -7.44 -9.84
N GLU A 129 7.23 -7.19 -9.10
CA GLU A 129 5.98 -7.92 -9.29
C GLU A 129 5.27 -7.52 -10.58
N ALA A 130 5.18 -6.22 -10.87
CA ALA A 130 4.55 -5.72 -12.09
C ALA A 130 5.27 -6.16 -13.36
N ALA A 131 6.60 -6.29 -13.33
CA ALA A 131 7.37 -6.80 -14.47
C ALA A 131 7.00 -8.25 -14.86
N LYS A 132 6.50 -9.06 -13.93
CA LYS A 132 6.07 -10.44 -14.20
C LYS A 132 4.78 -10.53 -15.01
N VAL A 133 3.94 -9.50 -14.94
CA VAL A 133 2.61 -9.47 -15.58
C VAL A 133 2.72 -9.38 -17.11
N GLY A 134 3.57 -8.50 -17.63
CA GLY A 134 3.71 -8.27 -19.09
C GLY A 134 4.62 -9.25 -19.81
N GLY A 135 5.20 -10.23 -19.10
CA GLY A 135 6.15 -11.17 -19.69
C GLY A 135 7.57 -10.64 -19.88
N PRO A 136 8.48 -11.43 -20.48
CA PRO A 136 9.92 -11.12 -20.55
C PRO A 136 10.27 -9.92 -21.44
N ASP A 137 9.38 -9.53 -22.35
CA ASP A 137 9.60 -8.41 -23.28
C ASP A 137 9.02 -7.08 -22.77
N ASN A 138 8.57 -7.04 -21.50
CA ASN A 138 7.96 -5.85 -20.91
C ASN A 138 9.00 -4.74 -20.72
N ASP A 139 8.74 -3.57 -21.28
CA ASP A 139 9.64 -2.40 -21.13
C ASP A 139 9.65 -1.93 -19.65
N PRO A 140 10.82 -1.95 -18.98
CA PRO A 140 10.92 -1.48 -17.59
C PRO A 140 10.46 -0.02 -17.40
N ALA A 141 10.59 0.83 -18.43
CA ALA A 141 10.11 2.20 -18.37
C ALA A 141 8.58 2.25 -18.36
N LEU A 142 7.92 1.40 -19.14
CA LEU A 142 6.46 1.27 -19.13
C LEU A 142 5.94 0.75 -17.78
N VAL A 143 6.59 -0.25 -17.20
CA VAL A 143 6.26 -0.76 -15.86
C VAL A 143 6.35 0.35 -14.82
N ARG A 144 7.43 1.12 -14.82
CA ARG A 144 7.63 2.26 -13.92
C ARG A 144 6.59 3.37 -14.15
N LEU A 145 6.27 3.66 -15.41
CA LEU A 145 5.22 4.63 -15.75
C LEU A 145 3.85 4.17 -15.23
N GLY A 146 3.50 2.90 -15.41
CA GLY A 146 2.27 2.32 -14.88
C GLY A 146 2.17 2.45 -13.37
N LEU A 147 3.24 2.15 -12.64
CA LEU A 147 3.30 2.35 -11.19
C LEU A 147 3.15 3.83 -10.81
N ALA A 148 3.80 4.74 -11.52
CA ALA A 148 3.72 6.17 -11.27
C ALA A 148 2.30 6.71 -11.51
N VAL A 149 1.64 6.30 -12.59
CA VAL A 149 0.24 6.65 -12.90
C VAL A 149 -0.68 6.11 -11.82
N THR A 150 -0.55 4.84 -11.44
CA THR A 150 -1.36 4.24 -10.37
C THR A 150 -1.25 5.02 -9.06
N ARG A 151 -0.03 5.30 -8.62
CA ARG A 151 0.20 6.07 -7.37
C ARG A 151 -0.33 7.49 -7.47
N GLY A 152 -0.14 8.17 -8.61
CA GLY A 152 -0.66 9.52 -8.84
C GLY A 152 -2.18 9.57 -8.76
N LEU A 153 -2.86 8.64 -9.43
CA LEU A 153 -4.33 8.55 -9.40
C LEU A 153 -4.87 8.14 -8.02
N LEU A 154 -4.19 7.26 -7.28
CA LEU A 154 -4.56 6.94 -5.90
C LEU A 154 -4.40 8.15 -4.97
N LEU A 155 -3.30 8.89 -5.10
CA LEU A 155 -3.09 10.12 -4.33
C LEU A 155 -4.19 11.16 -4.62
N ASP A 156 -4.51 11.36 -5.90
CA ASP A 156 -5.59 12.24 -6.32
C ASP A 156 -6.93 11.80 -5.72
N LEU A 157 -7.27 10.51 -5.84
CA LEU A 157 -8.49 9.93 -5.29
C LEU A 157 -8.62 10.17 -3.78
N VAL A 158 -7.56 9.91 -2.99
CA VAL A 158 -7.63 10.04 -1.53
C VAL A 158 -7.54 11.49 -1.05
N ALA A 159 -7.07 12.41 -1.89
CA ALA A 159 -6.97 13.83 -1.59
C ALA A 159 -8.24 14.61 -1.95
N THR A 160 -8.93 14.22 -3.03
CA THR A 160 -10.05 14.98 -3.60
C THR A 160 -11.41 14.30 -3.42
N ASP A 161 -11.42 12.97 -3.21
CA ASP A 161 -12.61 12.10 -3.28
C ASP A 161 -13.37 12.23 -4.63
N ASP A 162 -12.70 12.67 -5.73
CA ASP A 162 -13.27 12.75 -7.08
C ASP A 162 -13.22 11.39 -7.79
N ASP A 163 -14.12 10.51 -7.43
CA ASP A 163 -14.25 9.19 -8.07
C ASP A 163 -14.51 9.27 -9.58
N ALA A 164 -15.25 10.28 -10.05
CA ALA A 164 -15.64 10.40 -11.46
C ALA A 164 -14.47 10.85 -12.33
N GLY A 165 -13.77 11.90 -11.90
CA GLY A 165 -12.58 12.42 -12.61
C GLY A 165 -11.47 11.39 -12.67
N VAL A 166 -11.18 10.76 -11.53
CA VAL A 166 -10.14 9.72 -11.45
C VAL A 166 -10.50 8.50 -12.30
N SER A 167 -11.76 8.03 -12.27
CA SER A 167 -12.21 6.91 -13.12
C SER A 167 -12.05 7.22 -14.61
N SER A 168 -12.31 8.46 -15.03
CA SER A 168 -12.10 8.90 -16.41
C SER A 168 -10.62 8.84 -16.83
N ALA A 169 -9.73 9.25 -15.93
CA ALA A 169 -8.28 9.17 -16.16
C ALA A 169 -7.76 7.73 -16.21
N VAL A 170 -8.28 6.85 -15.34
CA VAL A 170 -8.00 5.40 -15.35
C VAL A 170 -8.38 4.78 -16.68
N GLN A 171 -9.59 5.07 -17.18
CA GLN A 171 -10.05 4.56 -18.48
C GLN A 171 -9.17 5.06 -19.63
N LEU A 172 -8.83 6.34 -19.62
CA LEU A 172 -7.94 6.93 -20.62
C LEU A 172 -6.58 6.22 -20.64
N PHE A 173 -5.99 5.98 -19.47
CA PHE A 173 -4.70 5.31 -19.40
C PHE A 173 -4.78 3.84 -19.86
N ALA A 174 -5.84 3.11 -19.49
CA ALA A 174 -6.09 1.76 -20.01
C ALA A 174 -6.23 1.75 -21.54
N ASP A 175 -6.88 2.75 -22.14
CA ASP A 175 -7.01 2.88 -23.60
C ASP A 175 -5.67 3.22 -24.27
N LEU A 176 -4.81 4.02 -23.63
CA LEU A 176 -3.45 4.28 -24.10
C LEU A 176 -2.62 2.99 -24.14
N LEU A 177 -2.70 2.14 -23.11
CA LEU A 177 -1.98 0.85 -23.06
C LEU A 177 -2.40 -0.12 -24.19
N ARG A 178 -3.58 0.03 -24.79
CA ARG A 178 -4.05 -0.80 -25.92
C ARG A 178 -3.52 -0.33 -27.26
N ARG A 179 -2.95 0.87 -27.35
CA ARG A 179 -2.51 1.44 -28.64
C ARG A 179 -1.24 0.73 -29.15
N PRO A 180 -1.14 0.47 -30.49
CA PRO A 180 0.09 0.00 -31.08
C PRO A 180 1.24 1.00 -30.81
N GLY A 181 2.36 0.50 -30.30
CA GLY A 181 3.54 1.33 -29.95
C GLY A 181 3.69 1.61 -28.45
N TRP A 182 2.78 1.12 -27.62
CA TRP A 182 2.89 1.14 -26.15
C TRP A 182 3.22 -0.27 -25.58
N LYS A 183 3.72 -1.17 -26.44
CA LYS A 183 4.14 -2.51 -26.05
C LYS A 183 5.64 -2.60 -25.98
#